data_cfd0cc32f0afc8c95c31fb2ce5dc345b
#
_entry.id   cfd0cc32f0afc8c95c31fb2ce5dc345b
#
_cell.length_a   1.000
_cell.length_b   1.000
_cell.length_c   1.000
_cell.angle_alpha   90.00
_cell.angle_beta   90.00
_cell.angle_gamma   90.00
#
_symmetry.space_group_name_H-M   'P 1'
#
loop_
_entity.id
_entity.type
_entity.pdbx_description
1 polymer ?
#
loop_
_entity_poly.entity_id
_entity_poly.type
_entity_poly.pdbx_seq_one_letter_code
_entity_poly.pdbx_strand_id
1 'polypeptide(L)'
;MTILIRCSDPRINEFLDLASVKKELALENGVAPIANTGSIKYFMEKNTIPDLFKQLEILVHHFKADTIILLNHTDCGFYKSVGQDSRENYLSDLKEMKAEIAKVYPDVKINGYLMDTSSGELKSI
;
A
#
# COMPACT_ATOMS: atom_id res chain seq x y z
N MET A 1 7.15 11.48 7.88
CA MET A 1 6.96 11.09 6.46
C MET A 1 6.33 9.72 6.38
N THR A 2 5.43 9.54 5.45
CA THR A 2 4.70 8.29 5.24
C THR A 2 5.23 7.56 4.02
N ILE A 3 5.50 6.26 4.16
CA ILE A 3 5.75 5.37 3.02
C ILE A 3 4.39 4.90 2.50
N LEU A 4 4.11 5.15 1.23
CA LEU A 4 2.87 4.72 0.60
C LEU A 4 3.17 3.61 -0.41
N ILE A 5 2.79 2.39 -0.09
CA ILE A 5 2.89 1.25 -1.02
C ILE A 5 1.57 1.19 -1.78
N ARG A 6 1.64 1.45 -3.09
CA ARG A 6 0.45 1.63 -3.92
C ARG A 6 0.60 0.98 -5.29
N CYS A 7 -0.54 0.75 -5.94
CA CYS A 7 -0.56 0.37 -7.34
C CYS A 7 -0.21 1.57 -8.22
N SER A 8 0.41 1.30 -9.37
CA SER A 8 0.72 2.31 -10.39
C SER A 8 -0.52 2.77 -11.18
N ASP A 9 -1.70 2.22 -10.91
CA ASP A 9 -2.94 2.54 -11.62
C ASP A 9 -3.21 4.06 -11.58
N PRO A 10 -3.29 4.71 -12.76
CA PRO A 10 -3.47 6.16 -12.79
C PRO A 10 -4.85 6.63 -12.30
N ARG A 11 -5.84 5.74 -12.26
CA ARG A 11 -7.20 6.10 -11.82
C ARG A 11 -7.26 6.51 -10.36
N ILE A 12 -6.33 6.04 -9.52
CA ILE A 12 -6.34 6.40 -8.10
C ILE A 12 -5.62 7.72 -7.80
N ASN A 13 -4.90 8.29 -8.77
CA ASN A 13 -4.11 9.50 -8.54
C ASN A 13 -4.97 10.68 -8.10
N GLU A 14 -6.11 10.91 -8.76
CA GLU A 14 -6.98 12.05 -8.40
C GLU A 14 -7.60 11.88 -7.01
N PHE A 15 -7.87 10.64 -6.59
CA PHE A 15 -8.36 10.39 -5.23
C PHE A 15 -7.27 10.66 -4.19
N LEU A 16 -6.03 10.32 -4.50
CA LEU A 16 -4.89 10.59 -3.60
C LEU A 16 -4.62 12.09 -3.43
N ASP A 17 -5.08 12.91 -4.37
CA ASP A 17 -4.94 14.36 -4.27
C ASP A 17 -6.03 15.03 -3.42
N LEU A 18 -7.09 14.30 -3.05
CA LEU A 18 -8.14 14.82 -2.20
C LEU A 18 -7.63 15.06 -0.77
N ALA A 19 -7.96 16.22 -0.20
CA ALA A 19 -7.52 16.58 1.15
C ALA A 19 -7.96 15.55 2.20
N SER A 20 -9.18 15.03 2.08
CA SER A 20 -9.70 14.00 3.01
C SER A 20 -8.92 12.71 2.95
N VAL A 21 -8.53 12.28 1.74
CA VAL A 21 -7.74 11.07 1.53
C VAL A 21 -6.32 11.25 2.06
N LYS A 22 -5.70 12.39 1.76
CA LYS A 22 -4.36 12.70 2.29
C LYS A 22 -4.33 12.66 3.80
N LYS A 23 -5.35 13.20 4.44
CA LYS A 23 -5.46 13.20 5.89
C LYS A 23 -5.60 11.78 6.44
N GLU A 24 -6.50 10.98 5.88
CA GLU A 24 -6.75 9.62 6.34
C GLU A 24 -5.51 8.73 6.16
N LEU A 25 -4.83 8.85 5.03
CA LEU A 25 -3.64 8.06 4.73
C LEU A 25 -2.34 8.65 5.31
N ALA A 26 -2.43 9.73 6.10
CA ALA A 26 -1.29 10.40 6.71
C ALA A 26 -0.25 10.88 5.68
N LEU A 27 -0.70 11.42 4.55
CA LEU A 27 0.17 11.87 3.47
C LEU A 27 0.57 13.36 3.56
N GLU A 28 0.06 14.08 4.56
CA GLU A 28 0.21 15.54 4.64
C GLU A 28 1.64 16.00 4.96
N ASN A 29 2.43 15.16 5.62
CA ASN A 29 3.78 15.49 6.05
C ASN A 29 4.88 14.84 5.21
N GLY A 30 4.61 14.65 3.94
CA GLY A 30 5.56 14.05 3.02
C GLY A 30 5.27 12.58 2.73
N VAL A 31 5.53 12.18 1.50
CA VAL A 31 5.24 10.83 1.01
C VAL A 31 6.46 10.27 0.29
N ALA A 32 6.81 9.04 0.66
CA ALA A 32 7.75 8.23 -0.11
C ALA A 32 6.95 7.12 -0.79
N PRO A 33 6.67 7.20 -2.09
CA PRO A 33 5.87 6.18 -2.77
C PRO A 33 6.72 4.97 -3.15
N ILE A 34 6.14 3.78 -2.94
CA ILE A 34 6.59 2.54 -3.57
C ILE A 34 5.45 2.12 -4.49
N ALA A 35 5.56 2.45 -5.77
CA ALA A 35 4.50 2.26 -6.74
C ALA A 35 4.86 1.15 -7.72
N ASN A 36 4.05 0.10 -7.72
CA ASN A 36 4.19 -1.03 -8.64
C ASN A 36 2.82 -1.44 -9.13
N THR A 37 2.75 -2.06 -10.29
CA THR A 37 1.52 -2.68 -10.76
C THR A 37 1.09 -3.76 -9.77
N GLY A 38 -0.08 -3.60 -9.16
CA GLY A 38 -0.59 -4.53 -8.16
C GLY A 38 -0.17 -4.24 -6.72
N SER A 39 0.54 -3.13 -6.46
CA SER A 39 0.95 -2.76 -5.10
C SER A 39 1.73 -3.90 -4.42
N ILE A 40 1.31 -4.32 -3.21
CA ILE A 40 1.95 -5.43 -2.49
C ILE A 40 1.88 -6.75 -3.26
N LYS A 41 0.84 -6.98 -4.06
CA LYS A 41 0.66 -8.22 -4.81
C LYS A 41 1.79 -8.47 -5.81
N TYR A 42 2.33 -7.41 -6.38
CA TYR A 42 3.48 -7.52 -7.29
C TYR A 42 4.64 -8.25 -6.59
N PHE A 43 4.98 -7.82 -5.38
CA PHE A 43 6.08 -8.43 -4.62
C PHE A 43 5.77 -9.87 -4.20
N MET A 44 4.51 -10.14 -3.84
CA MET A 44 4.07 -11.47 -3.41
C MET A 44 4.12 -12.47 -4.57
N GLU A 45 3.58 -12.10 -5.74
CA GLU A 45 3.52 -12.99 -6.92
C GLU A 45 4.89 -13.20 -7.58
N LYS A 46 5.74 -12.18 -7.57
CA LYS A 46 7.07 -12.27 -8.16
C LYS A 46 8.10 -12.86 -7.21
N ASN A 47 7.68 -13.22 -6.00
CA ASN A 47 8.56 -13.72 -4.96
C ASN A 47 9.73 -12.76 -4.67
N THR A 48 9.43 -11.46 -4.70
CA THR A 48 10.42 -10.39 -4.50
C THR A 48 10.15 -9.60 -3.22
N ILE A 49 9.53 -10.23 -2.22
CA ILE A 49 9.31 -9.61 -0.90
C ILE A 49 10.61 -9.07 -0.31
N PRO A 50 11.77 -9.75 -0.41
CA PRO A 50 13.04 -9.17 0.06
C PRO A 50 13.37 -7.81 -0.56
N ASP A 51 13.01 -7.58 -1.82
CA ASP A 51 13.24 -6.28 -2.48
C ASP A 51 12.37 -5.18 -1.85
N LEU A 52 11.12 -5.50 -1.49
CA LEU A 52 10.26 -4.57 -0.77
C LEU A 52 10.89 -4.20 0.59
N PHE A 53 11.32 -5.20 1.35
CA PHE A 53 11.94 -4.94 2.66
C PHE A 53 13.24 -4.15 2.57
N LYS A 54 14.00 -4.33 1.50
CA LYS A 54 15.20 -3.53 1.26
C LYS A 54 14.87 -2.05 1.07
N GLN A 55 13.80 -1.75 0.32
CA GLN A 55 13.33 -0.39 0.16
C GLN A 55 12.81 0.19 1.48
N LEU A 56 12.03 -0.60 2.23
CA LEU A 56 11.52 -0.18 3.54
C LEU A 56 12.66 0.14 4.51
N GLU A 57 13.72 -0.67 4.51
CA GLU A 57 14.89 -0.46 5.36
C GLU A 57 15.50 0.92 5.12
N ILE A 58 15.68 1.29 3.86
CA ILE A 58 16.24 2.60 3.50
C ILE A 58 15.30 3.73 3.97
N LEU A 59 14.01 3.59 3.69
CA LEU A 59 13.04 4.65 3.99
C LEU A 59 12.82 4.82 5.50
N VAL A 60 12.79 3.74 6.25
CA VAL A 60 12.60 3.80 7.69
C VAL A 60 13.86 4.30 8.40
N HIS A 61 15.02 3.73 8.09
CA HIS A 61 16.24 4.05 8.85
C HIS A 61 17.00 5.25 8.33
N HIS A 62 17.12 5.39 7.01
CA HIS A 62 17.87 6.53 6.44
C HIS A 62 17.02 7.80 6.40
N PHE A 63 15.76 7.70 5.97
CA PHE A 63 14.87 8.86 5.81
C PHE A 63 13.92 9.07 6.99
N LYS A 64 13.96 8.20 8.01
CA LYS A 64 13.19 8.33 9.26
C LYS A 64 11.68 8.33 9.04
N ALA A 65 11.18 7.55 8.10
CA ALA A 65 9.74 7.37 7.92
C ALA A 65 9.14 6.74 9.18
N ASP A 66 7.99 7.25 9.61
CA ASP A 66 7.32 6.84 10.85
C ASP A 66 6.00 6.11 10.61
N THR A 67 5.53 6.11 9.37
CA THR A 67 4.25 5.52 8.99
C THR A 67 4.39 4.77 7.67
N ILE A 68 3.78 3.58 7.60
CA ILE A 68 3.71 2.78 6.39
C ILE A 68 2.24 2.53 6.09
N ILE A 69 1.81 2.92 4.90
CA ILE A 69 0.45 2.68 4.41
C ILE A 69 0.50 1.68 3.26
N LEU A 70 -0.27 0.60 3.39
CA LEU A 70 -0.49 -0.38 2.32
C LEU A 70 -1.82 -0.05 1.66
N LEU A 71 -1.79 0.30 0.39
CA LEU A 71 -3.00 0.69 -0.34
C LEU A 71 -3.25 -0.27 -1.51
N ASN A 72 -4.32 -1.05 -1.40
CA ASN A 72 -4.90 -1.78 -2.51
C ASN A 72 -6.10 -1.03 -3.05
N HIS A 73 -6.50 -1.31 -4.29
CA HIS A 73 -7.71 -0.76 -4.88
C HIS A 73 -8.48 -1.85 -5.61
N THR A 74 -9.79 -1.66 -5.74
CA THR A 74 -10.65 -2.58 -6.48
C THR A 74 -10.37 -2.50 -7.99
N ASP A 75 -10.78 -3.49 -8.75
CA ASP A 75 -10.62 -3.55 -10.20
C ASP A 75 -9.15 -3.41 -10.64
N CYS A 76 -8.25 -4.07 -9.93
CA CYS A 76 -6.81 -4.00 -10.20
C CYS A 76 -6.42 -4.94 -11.33
N GLY A 77 -5.82 -4.39 -12.39
CA GLY A 77 -5.40 -5.18 -13.55
C GLY A 77 -4.40 -6.29 -13.21
N PHE A 78 -3.50 -6.04 -12.26
CA PHE A 78 -2.54 -7.07 -11.84
C PHE A 78 -3.23 -8.24 -11.11
N TYR A 79 -4.13 -7.93 -10.17
CA TYR A 79 -4.91 -8.97 -9.49
C TYR A 79 -5.76 -9.78 -10.49
N LYS A 80 -6.31 -9.12 -11.51
CA LYS A 80 -7.03 -9.81 -12.59
C LYS A 80 -6.12 -10.75 -13.36
N SER A 81 -4.91 -10.31 -13.66
CA SER A 81 -3.95 -11.11 -14.45
C SER A 81 -3.52 -12.40 -13.75
N VAL A 82 -3.59 -12.44 -12.42
CA VAL A 82 -3.25 -13.63 -11.63
C VAL A 82 -4.50 -14.36 -11.09
N GLY A 83 -5.69 -13.97 -11.56
CA GLY A 83 -6.94 -14.64 -11.22
C GLY A 83 -7.39 -14.43 -9.78
N GLN A 84 -7.01 -13.32 -9.15
CA GLN A 84 -7.30 -13.05 -7.74
C GLN A 84 -8.04 -11.72 -7.51
N ASP A 85 -8.76 -11.23 -8.53
CA ASP A 85 -9.53 -9.99 -8.44
C ASP A 85 -10.80 -10.22 -7.63
N SER A 86 -10.69 -10.17 -6.32
CA SER A 86 -11.82 -10.25 -5.40
C SER A 86 -11.53 -9.42 -4.15
N ARG A 87 -12.61 -8.88 -3.56
CA ARG A 87 -12.51 -8.13 -2.30
C ARG A 87 -11.81 -8.94 -1.21
N GLU A 88 -12.14 -10.23 -1.11
CA GLU A 88 -11.54 -11.14 -0.17
C GLU A 88 -10.02 -11.22 -0.31
N ASN A 89 -9.53 -11.36 -1.54
CA ASN A 89 -8.11 -11.45 -1.81
C ASN A 89 -7.39 -10.12 -1.53
N TYR A 90 -8.00 -8.98 -1.91
CA TYR A 90 -7.43 -7.67 -1.59
C TYR A 90 -7.23 -7.49 -0.10
N LEU A 91 -8.23 -7.84 0.69
CA LEU A 91 -8.20 -7.66 2.15
C LEU A 91 -7.27 -8.67 2.83
N SER A 92 -7.27 -9.91 2.37
CA SER A 92 -6.41 -10.97 2.91
C SER A 92 -4.93 -10.63 2.72
N ASP A 93 -4.56 -10.17 1.54
CA ASP A 93 -3.18 -9.77 1.24
C ASP A 93 -2.73 -8.58 2.08
N LEU A 94 -3.61 -7.61 2.29
CA LEU A 94 -3.32 -6.47 3.15
C LEU A 94 -3.04 -6.91 4.58
N LYS A 95 -3.86 -7.81 5.12
CA LYS A 95 -3.67 -8.33 6.48
C LYS A 95 -2.36 -9.09 6.62
N GLU A 96 -2.06 -9.94 5.65
CA GLU A 96 -0.83 -10.74 5.64
C GLU A 96 0.41 -9.84 5.61
N MET A 97 0.47 -8.90 4.70
CA MET A 97 1.62 -8.01 4.55
C MET A 97 1.76 -7.05 5.72
N LYS A 98 0.65 -6.55 6.26
CA LYS A 98 0.67 -5.73 7.46
C LYS A 98 1.33 -6.48 8.62
N ALA A 99 0.95 -7.73 8.83
CA ALA A 99 1.54 -8.55 9.89
C ALA A 99 3.03 -8.81 9.66
N GLU A 100 3.44 -9.12 8.44
CA GLU A 100 4.85 -9.37 8.11
C GLU A 100 5.72 -8.12 8.33
N ILE A 101 5.24 -6.96 7.91
CA ILE A 101 5.98 -5.70 8.09
C ILE A 101 6.05 -5.31 9.56
N ALA A 102 4.97 -5.52 10.32
CA ALA A 102 4.93 -5.20 11.74
C ALA A 102 5.94 -6.01 12.56
N LYS A 103 6.24 -7.22 12.16
CA LYS A 103 7.27 -8.04 12.83
C LYS A 103 8.65 -7.43 12.73
N VAL A 104 8.95 -6.78 11.61
CA VAL A 104 10.26 -6.18 11.35
C VAL A 104 10.35 -4.76 11.91
N TYR A 105 9.25 -4.01 11.84
CA TYR A 105 9.20 -2.60 12.25
C TYR A 105 8.13 -2.38 13.32
N PRO A 106 8.32 -2.90 14.55
CA PRO A 106 7.29 -2.82 15.59
C PRO A 106 7.00 -1.40 16.08
N ASP A 107 7.92 -0.46 15.87
CA ASP A 107 7.76 0.93 16.31
C ASP A 107 7.21 1.85 15.22
N VAL A 108 6.98 1.34 14.02
CA VAL A 108 6.44 2.10 12.89
C VAL A 108 4.92 1.89 12.83
N LYS A 109 4.19 2.98 12.60
CA LYS A 109 2.74 2.91 12.40
C LYS A 109 2.44 2.26 11.06
N ILE A 110 1.64 1.20 11.05
CA ILE A 110 1.33 0.46 9.82
C ILE A 110 -0.17 0.30 9.69
N ASN A 111 -0.73 0.78 8.58
CA ASN A 111 -2.15 0.62 8.28
C ASN A 111 -2.35 0.16 6.84
N GLY A 112 -3.41 -0.60 6.64
CA GLY A 112 -3.81 -1.06 5.31
C GLY A 112 -5.19 -0.53 4.95
N TYR A 113 -5.37 -0.22 3.66
CA TYR A 113 -6.62 0.31 3.13
C TYR A 113 -6.94 -0.31 1.78
N LEU A 114 -8.24 -0.52 1.56
CA LEU A 114 -8.76 -0.85 0.24
C LEU A 114 -9.54 0.37 -0.28
N MET A 115 -9.14 0.89 -1.44
CA MET A 115 -9.82 2.00 -2.10
C MET A 115 -10.75 1.46 -3.18
N ASP A 116 -11.99 1.95 -3.19
CA ASP A 116 -12.91 1.71 -4.29
C ASP A 116 -12.48 2.58 -5.47
N THR A 117 -12.18 1.95 -6.60
CA THR A 117 -11.65 2.65 -7.77
C THR A 117 -12.68 3.58 -8.41
N SER A 118 -13.97 3.33 -8.22
CA SER A 118 -15.04 4.17 -8.80
C SER A 118 -15.39 5.39 -7.95
N SER A 119 -15.23 5.31 -6.63
CA SER A 119 -15.65 6.37 -5.70
C SER A 119 -14.51 7.00 -4.91
N GLY A 120 -13.38 6.32 -4.81
CA GLY A 120 -12.28 6.73 -3.95
C GLY A 120 -12.49 6.43 -2.47
N GLU A 121 -13.61 5.77 -2.12
CA GLU A 121 -13.91 5.42 -0.74
C GLU A 121 -12.86 4.47 -0.18
N LEU A 122 -12.42 4.73 1.06
CA LEU A 122 -11.41 3.95 1.76
C LEU A 122 -12.03 3.07 2.83
N LYS A 123 -11.60 1.82 2.85
CA LYS A 123 -11.90 0.89 3.94
C LYS A 123 -10.60 0.51 4.63
N SER A 124 -10.49 0.81 5.92
CA SER A 124 -9.34 0.38 6.69
C SER A 124 -9.48 -1.09 7.12
N ILE A 125 -8.37 -1.77 7.24
CA ILE A 125 -8.36 -3.14 7.75
C ILE A 125 -7.99 -3.17 9.22
#